data_26e7b9cf16180c21131d9368e3594779
#
_entry.id   26e7b9cf16180c21131d9368e3594779
#
_cell.length_a   1.000
_cell.length_b   1.000
_cell.length_c   1.000
_cell.angle_alpha   90.00
_cell.angle_beta   90.00
_cell.angle_gamma   90.00
#
_symmetry.space_group_name_H-M   'P 1'
#
loop_
_entity.id
_entity.type
_entity.pdbx_description
1 polymer ?
#
loop_
_entity_poly.entity_id
_entity_poly.type
_entity_poly.pdbx_seq_one_letter_code
_entity_poly.pdbx_strand_id
1 'polypeptide(L)'
;ASGEAFFLDKEMMHLAYKLVSKSLFGSEAEDEKLKVIDDVITEGQEFTVYTIRKPYIKPWLLVSGAYKRNRERKKIADELIMEIINERKNSGEKRDDLLQMLLDTEYEDGTKMTDQQLLDECMVLYVAGHETTALALTWAWHLISTHPKIEKKLQEATHESLDNRDPSFSDLRSLSYASQIIDETMRMYPPAWLLDRSAVNDDEIGEYTIKKNRDIFVFVYGMHHNPKYWNDPNVFNPERFTPENKKNHVPYAYLPFGGGPRQCIGNNFALMEMQLILSMFVKRFQFEVVPEH
;
A
#
# COMPACT_ATOMS: atom_id res chain seq x y z
N ALA A 1 0.12 14.11 -23.37
CA ALA A 1 -1.13 13.45 -22.95
C ALA A 1 -2.24 14.02 -23.77
N SER A 2 -3.00 13.20 -24.39
CA SER A 2 -3.80 13.47 -25.58
C SER A 2 -5.28 13.71 -25.31
N GLY A 3 -5.70 13.95 -24.08
CA GLY A 3 -7.13 14.13 -23.77
C GLY A 3 -7.98 12.85 -23.89
N GLU A 4 -7.34 11.68 -23.93
CA GLU A 4 -8.05 10.42 -23.88
C GLU A 4 -8.38 10.02 -22.44
N ALA A 5 -9.62 9.55 -22.22
CA ALA A 5 -10.03 9.03 -20.92
C ALA A 5 -9.36 7.67 -20.65
N PHE A 6 -8.91 7.47 -19.42
CA PHE A 6 -8.29 6.22 -18.98
C PHE A 6 -8.69 5.90 -17.53
N PHE A 7 -8.48 4.67 -17.12
CA PHE A 7 -8.71 4.22 -15.74
C PHE A 7 -7.46 4.50 -14.90
N LEU A 8 -7.53 5.53 -14.07
CA LEU A 8 -6.41 5.97 -13.24
C LEU A 8 -5.93 4.89 -12.25
N ASP A 9 -6.85 4.12 -11.69
CA ASP A 9 -6.56 3.01 -10.78
C ASP A 9 -5.65 1.96 -11.43
N LYS A 10 -5.87 1.64 -12.71
CA LYS A 10 -5.03 0.70 -13.46
C LYS A 10 -3.63 1.22 -13.70
N GLU A 11 -3.50 2.52 -14.01
CA GLU A 11 -2.20 3.15 -14.20
C GLU A 11 -1.41 3.22 -12.88
N MET A 12 -2.06 3.57 -11.78
CA MET A 12 -1.42 3.59 -10.46
C MET A 12 -1.05 2.19 -9.99
N MET A 13 -1.90 1.19 -10.27
CA MET A 13 -1.58 -0.21 -9.98
C MET A 13 -0.34 -0.66 -10.74
N HIS A 14 -0.28 -0.39 -12.05
CA HIS A 14 0.88 -0.74 -12.88
C HIS A 14 2.17 -0.02 -12.45
N LEU A 15 2.06 1.25 -12.03
CA LEU A 15 3.21 2.00 -11.52
C LEU A 15 3.72 1.41 -10.21
N ALA A 16 2.84 1.22 -9.22
CA ALA A 16 3.21 0.68 -7.91
C ALA A 16 3.76 -0.76 -8.02
N TYR A 17 3.18 -1.57 -8.90
CA TYR A 17 3.69 -2.88 -9.26
C TYR A 17 5.16 -2.83 -9.72
N LYS A 18 5.48 -1.95 -10.69
CA LYS A 18 6.86 -1.82 -11.18
C LYS A 18 7.83 -1.35 -10.11
N LEU A 19 7.38 -0.45 -9.24
CA LEU A 19 8.23 0.09 -8.17
C LEU A 19 8.51 -0.96 -7.10
N VAL A 20 7.50 -1.70 -6.63
CA VAL A 20 7.72 -2.77 -5.64
C VAL A 20 8.56 -3.90 -6.21
N SER A 21 8.34 -4.28 -7.49
CA SER A 21 9.14 -5.30 -8.16
C SER A 21 10.62 -4.92 -8.23
N LYS A 22 10.92 -3.68 -8.61
CA LYS A 22 12.29 -3.17 -8.65
C LYS A 22 12.92 -3.06 -7.26
N SER A 23 12.15 -2.65 -6.26
CA SER A 23 12.65 -2.52 -4.90
C SER A 23 12.89 -3.88 -4.24
N LEU A 24 12.09 -4.88 -4.59
CA LEU A 24 12.17 -6.22 -4.01
C LEU A 24 13.22 -7.08 -4.72
N PHE A 25 13.22 -7.10 -6.05
CA PHE A 25 14.03 -8.03 -6.84
C PHE A 25 15.19 -7.39 -7.62
N GLY A 26 15.28 -6.05 -7.59
CA GLY A 26 16.24 -5.30 -8.38
C GLY A 26 15.77 -5.04 -9.83
N SER A 27 16.56 -4.25 -10.58
CA SER A 27 16.18 -3.79 -11.92
C SER A 27 16.33 -4.84 -13.03
N GLU A 28 16.90 -6.01 -12.71
CA GLU A 28 17.23 -7.05 -13.70
C GLU A 28 16.27 -8.25 -13.67
N ALA A 29 15.28 -8.25 -12.75
CA ALA A 29 14.24 -9.26 -12.80
C ALA A 29 13.47 -9.13 -14.13
N GLU A 30 13.29 -10.25 -14.83
CA GLU A 30 12.63 -10.27 -16.13
C GLU A 30 11.20 -9.73 -16.01
N ASP A 31 10.88 -8.64 -16.72
CA ASP A 31 9.55 -8.01 -16.70
C ASP A 31 8.43 -9.01 -17.02
N GLU A 32 8.70 -10.03 -17.83
CA GLU A 32 7.73 -11.06 -18.20
C GLU A 32 7.39 -12.01 -17.04
N LYS A 33 8.39 -12.45 -16.26
CA LYS A 33 8.18 -13.26 -15.05
C LYS A 33 7.39 -12.49 -13.99
N LEU A 34 7.78 -11.23 -13.78
CA LEU A 34 7.11 -10.35 -12.82
C LEU A 34 5.65 -10.11 -13.20
N LYS A 35 5.34 -9.94 -14.49
CA LYS A 35 3.97 -9.78 -14.96
C LYS A 35 3.11 -11.01 -14.70
N VAL A 36 3.65 -12.22 -14.90
CA VAL A 36 2.93 -13.46 -14.57
C VAL A 36 2.65 -13.56 -13.08
N ILE A 37 3.61 -13.16 -12.24
CA ILE A 37 3.42 -13.11 -10.78
C ILE A 37 2.28 -12.16 -10.42
N ASP A 38 2.25 -10.96 -11.00
CA ASP A 38 1.21 -9.95 -10.77
C ASP A 38 -0.18 -10.44 -11.18
N ASP A 39 -0.31 -10.98 -12.39
CA ASP A 39 -1.58 -11.52 -12.89
C ASP A 39 -2.12 -12.62 -11.96
N VAL A 40 -1.26 -13.54 -11.49
CA VAL A 40 -1.66 -14.63 -10.59
C VAL A 40 -2.06 -14.12 -9.22
N ILE A 41 -1.35 -13.14 -8.69
CA ILE A 41 -1.66 -12.53 -7.38
C ILE A 41 -2.98 -11.79 -7.44
N THR A 42 -3.18 -10.96 -8.47
CA THR A 42 -4.42 -10.18 -8.67
C THR A 42 -5.64 -11.10 -8.76
N GLU A 43 -5.58 -12.15 -9.57
CA GLU A 43 -6.65 -13.15 -9.65
C GLU A 43 -6.90 -13.87 -8.32
N GLY A 44 -5.84 -14.17 -7.56
CA GLY A 44 -5.94 -14.77 -6.23
C GLY A 44 -6.63 -13.87 -5.21
N GLN A 45 -6.34 -12.56 -5.26
CA GLN A 45 -6.98 -11.55 -4.42
C GLN A 45 -8.46 -11.39 -4.79
N GLU A 46 -8.78 -11.27 -6.08
CA GLU A 46 -10.17 -11.20 -6.57
C GLU A 46 -10.97 -12.43 -6.12
N PHE A 47 -10.40 -13.64 -6.24
CA PHE A 47 -11.02 -14.86 -5.77
C PHE A 47 -11.27 -14.83 -4.26
N THR A 48 -10.32 -14.33 -3.48
CA THR A 48 -10.44 -14.21 -2.02
C THR A 48 -11.54 -13.23 -1.65
N VAL A 49 -11.55 -12.03 -2.24
CA VAL A 49 -12.61 -11.02 -2.02
C VAL A 49 -13.98 -11.57 -2.43
N TYR A 50 -14.05 -12.27 -3.55
CA TYR A 50 -15.30 -12.90 -4.00
C TYR A 50 -15.84 -13.92 -2.99
N THR A 51 -14.96 -14.74 -2.40
CA THR A 51 -15.35 -15.75 -1.40
C THR A 51 -15.77 -15.12 -0.07
N ILE A 52 -15.16 -14.02 0.33
CA ILE A 52 -15.51 -13.25 1.53
C ILE A 52 -16.88 -12.58 1.35
N ARG A 53 -17.11 -11.94 0.20
CA ARG A 53 -18.38 -11.25 -0.10
C ARG A 53 -19.57 -12.21 -0.28
N LYS A 54 -19.30 -13.45 -0.69
CA LYS A 54 -20.33 -14.46 -0.97
C LYS A 54 -20.05 -15.78 -0.23
N PRO A 55 -20.03 -15.80 1.10
CA PRO A 55 -19.66 -17.00 1.87
C PRO A 55 -20.60 -18.20 1.62
N TYR A 56 -21.83 -17.96 1.20
CA TYR A 56 -22.83 -18.99 0.91
C TYR A 56 -22.51 -19.83 -0.32
N ILE A 57 -21.62 -19.37 -1.24
CA ILE A 57 -21.21 -20.13 -2.43
C ILE A 57 -20.04 -21.10 -2.14
N LYS A 58 -19.49 -21.09 -0.94
CA LYS A 58 -18.33 -21.89 -0.55
C LYS A 58 -18.47 -23.39 -0.87
N PRO A 59 -19.65 -24.04 -0.60
CA PRO A 59 -19.84 -25.45 -0.96
C PRO A 59 -19.72 -25.68 -2.48
N TRP A 60 -20.28 -24.80 -3.30
CA TRP A 60 -20.19 -24.90 -4.76
C TRP A 60 -18.74 -24.69 -5.25
N LEU A 61 -18.00 -23.76 -4.67
CA LEU A 61 -16.59 -23.53 -5.02
C LEU A 61 -15.71 -24.73 -4.70
N LEU A 62 -16.03 -25.49 -3.65
CA LEU A 62 -15.34 -26.74 -3.32
C LEU A 62 -15.61 -27.82 -4.38
N VAL A 63 -16.87 -28.02 -4.77
CA VAL A 63 -17.26 -29.05 -5.74
C VAL A 63 -16.81 -28.69 -7.17
N SER A 64 -16.87 -27.41 -7.56
CA SER A 64 -16.46 -26.93 -8.89
C SER A 64 -14.95 -26.96 -9.14
N GLY A 65 -14.14 -27.29 -8.13
CA GLY A 65 -12.69 -27.28 -8.21
C GLY A 65 -12.06 -25.88 -8.26
N ALA A 66 -12.82 -24.82 -7.95
CA ALA A 66 -12.34 -23.44 -7.98
C ALA A 66 -11.15 -23.22 -7.01
N TYR A 67 -11.23 -23.74 -5.79
CA TYR A 67 -10.12 -23.70 -4.83
C TYR A 67 -8.88 -24.45 -5.34
N LYS A 68 -9.07 -25.58 -6.04
CA LYS A 68 -7.95 -26.33 -6.62
C LYS A 68 -7.25 -25.50 -7.69
N ARG A 69 -8.01 -24.90 -8.62
CA ARG A 69 -7.47 -24.03 -9.68
C ARG A 69 -6.72 -22.83 -9.10
N ASN A 70 -7.30 -22.16 -8.10
CA ASN A 70 -6.64 -21.04 -7.45
C ASN A 70 -5.32 -21.43 -6.77
N ARG A 71 -5.28 -22.61 -6.13
CA ARG A 71 -4.05 -23.15 -5.54
C ARG A 71 -3.00 -23.51 -6.59
N GLU A 72 -3.40 -24.08 -7.73
CA GLU A 72 -2.49 -24.41 -8.83
C GLU A 72 -1.89 -23.12 -9.43
N ARG A 73 -2.68 -22.07 -9.56
CA ARG A 73 -2.17 -20.75 -10.00
C ARG A 73 -1.18 -20.15 -9.02
N LYS A 74 -1.52 -20.15 -7.72
CA LYS A 74 -0.58 -19.69 -6.69
C LYS A 74 0.78 -20.40 -6.80
N LYS A 75 0.82 -21.69 -7.09
CA LYS A 75 2.08 -22.42 -7.27
C LYS A 75 2.94 -21.86 -8.39
N ILE A 76 2.35 -21.33 -9.46
CA ILE A 76 3.12 -20.72 -10.56
C ILE A 76 3.87 -19.49 -10.04
N ALA A 77 3.20 -18.62 -9.28
CA ALA A 77 3.86 -17.46 -8.67
C ALA A 77 4.93 -17.88 -7.66
N ASP A 78 4.63 -18.89 -6.82
CA ASP A 78 5.58 -19.43 -5.83
C ASP A 78 6.85 -19.99 -6.52
N GLU A 79 6.70 -20.71 -7.63
CA GLU A 79 7.79 -21.27 -8.42
C GLU A 79 8.65 -20.18 -9.07
N LEU A 80 8.02 -19.15 -9.66
CA LEU A 80 8.75 -18.04 -10.28
C LEU A 80 9.51 -17.19 -9.25
N ILE A 81 8.92 -16.89 -8.08
CA ILE A 81 9.62 -16.18 -7.01
C ILE A 81 10.78 -17.02 -6.47
N MET A 82 10.57 -18.34 -6.32
CA MET A 82 11.61 -19.25 -5.87
C MET A 82 12.77 -19.36 -6.89
N GLU A 83 12.46 -19.29 -8.18
CA GLU A 83 13.47 -19.23 -9.24
C GLU A 83 14.34 -17.98 -9.09
N ILE A 84 13.73 -16.78 -8.90
CA ILE A 84 14.45 -15.53 -8.66
C ILE A 84 15.34 -15.62 -7.40
N ILE A 85 14.81 -16.19 -6.31
CA ILE A 85 15.58 -16.40 -5.07
C ILE A 85 16.79 -17.28 -5.30
N ASN A 86 16.61 -18.40 -6.02
CA ASN A 86 17.67 -19.35 -6.31
C ASN A 86 18.73 -18.78 -7.27
N GLU A 87 18.32 -18.05 -8.29
CA GLU A 87 19.24 -17.34 -9.18
C GLU A 87 20.12 -16.36 -8.39
N ARG A 88 19.54 -15.59 -7.48
CA ARG A 88 20.29 -14.67 -6.61
C ARG A 88 21.28 -15.41 -5.70
N LYS A 89 20.87 -16.49 -5.05
CA LYS A 89 21.74 -17.30 -4.19
C LYS A 89 22.91 -17.89 -4.96
N ASN A 90 22.67 -18.37 -6.17
CA ASN A 90 23.67 -19.07 -6.99
C ASN A 90 24.64 -18.09 -7.68
N SER A 91 24.19 -16.88 -8.00
CA SER A 91 25.05 -15.88 -8.65
C SER A 91 26.19 -15.38 -7.75
N GLY A 92 26.00 -15.42 -6.44
CA GLY A 92 26.92 -14.83 -5.45
C GLY A 92 26.99 -13.31 -5.54
N GLU A 93 26.17 -12.69 -6.38
CA GLU A 93 26.11 -11.25 -6.57
C GLU A 93 25.30 -10.59 -5.44
N LYS A 94 25.90 -9.59 -4.79
CA LYS A 94 25.20 -8.78 -3.80
C LYS A 94 24.58 -7.57 -4.45
N ARG A 95 23.30 -7.35 -4.21
CA ARG A 95 22.55 -6.21 -4.74
C ARG A 95 21.97 -5.36 -3.61
N ASP A 96 21.67 -4.11 -3.92
CA ASP A 96 21.04 -3.17 -2.98
C ASP A 96 19.52 -3.21 -3.17
N ASP A 97 18.90 -4.34 -2.78
CA ASP A 97 17.46 -4.56 -2.86
C ASP A 97 16.94 -5.34 -1.63
N LEU A 98 15.60 -5.40 -1.48
CA LEU A 98 14.98 -6.05 -0.33
C LEU A 98 15.25 -7.56 -0.28
N LEU A 99 15.33 -8.24 -1.42
CA LEU A 99 15.66 -9.67 -1.45
C LEU A 99 17.06 -9.91 -0.85
N GLN A 100 18.05 -9.08 -1.18
CA GLN A 100 19.37 -9.19 -0.60
C GLN A 100 19.35 -8.97 0.91
N MET A 101 18.57 -7.98 1.39
CA MET A 101 18.41 -7.75 2.82
C MET A 101 17.82 -8.97 3.53
N LEU A 102 16.81 -9.62 2.95
CA LEU A 102 16.22 -10.85 3.50
C LEU A 102 17.23 -12.01 3.51
N LEU A 103 18.03 -12.18 2.45
CA LEU A 103 19.07 -13.21 2.34
C LEU A 103 20.21 -13.01 3.34
N ASP A 104 20.55 -11.77 3.65
CA ASP A 104 21.62 -11.43 4.60
C ASP A 104 21.12 -11.39 6.07
N THR A 105 19.79 -11.40 6.29
CA THR A 105 19.20 -11.35 7.65
C THR A 105 19.43 -12.66 8.39
N GLU A 106 19.87 -12.54 9.63
CA GLU A 106 20.05 -13.66 10.57
C GLU A 106 19.17 -13.44 11.83
N TYR A 107 18.61 -14.53 12.35
CA TYR A 107 17.90 -14.51 13.62
C TYR A 107 18.88 -14.37 14.80
N GLU A 108 18.37 -14.09 16.00
CA GLU A 108 19.17 -13.93 17.21
C GLU A 108 20.03 -15.16 17.54
N ASP A 109 19.61 -16.34 17.10
CA ASP A 109 20.36 -17.61 17.25
C ASP A 109 21.38 -17.85 16.13
N GLY A 110 21.58 -16.91 15.21
CA GLY A 110 22.50 -17.01 14.08
C GLY A 110 21.97 -17.84 12.91
N THR A 111 20.73 -18.33 12.96
CA THR A 111 20.12 -19.04 11.83
C THR A 111 19.59 -18.07 10.78
N LYS A 112 19.52 -18.53 9.52
CA LYS A 112 18.94 -17.77 8.40
C LYS A 112 17.52 -18.23 8.09
N MET A 113 16.79 -17.42 7.36
CA MET A 113 15.49 -17.78 6.83
C MET A 113 15.60 -19.04 5.95
N THR A 114 14.65 -19.95 6.10
CA THR A 114 14.49 -21.07 5.15
C THR A 114 13.98 -20.56 3.81
N ASP A 115 14.10 -21.37 2.76
CA ASP A 115 13.61 -21.02 1.42
C ASP A 115 12.10 -20.73 1.42
N GLN A 116 11.34 -21.46 2.22
CA GLN A 116 9.91 -21.22 2.36
C GLN A 116 9.61 -19.88 3.06
N GLN A 117 10.37 -19.53 4.09
CA GLN A 117 10.23 -18.23 4.76
C GLN A 117 10.59 -17.08 3.82
N LEU A 118 11.67 -17.20 3.06
CA LEU A 118 12.04 -16.19 2.04
C LEU A 118 10.94 -16.02 1.00
N LEU A 119 10.36 -17.12 0.50
CA LEU A 119 9.24 -17.08 -0.43
C LEU A 119 8.03 -16.36 0.17
N ASP A 120 7.66 -16.72 1.41
CA ASP A 120 6.51 -16.13 2.09
C ASP A 120 6.71 -14.63 2.36
N GLU A 121 7.91 -14.21 2.78
CA GLU A 121 8.25 -12.80 2.98
C GLU A 121 8.24 -12.01 1.67
N CYS A 122 8.84 -12.53 0.61
CA CYS A 122 8.80 -11.89 -0.71
C CYS A 122 7.35 -11.73 -1.20
N MET A 123 6.52 -12.76 -1.05
CA MET A 123 5.11 -12.72 -1.45
C MET A 123 4.33 -11.66 -0.65
N VAL A 124 4.53 -11.62 0.68
CA VAL A 124 3.85 -10.63 1.54
C VAL A 124 4.28 -9.21 1.19
N LEU A 125 5.58 -8.95 1.04
CA LEU A 125 6.09 -7.62 0.68
C LEU A 125 5.57 -7.16 -0.69
N TYR A 126 5.53 -8.09 -1.65
CA TYR A 126 5.03 -7.82 -2.98
C TYR A 126 3.54 -7.43 -2.97
N VAL A 127 2.69 -8.27 -2.37
CA VAL A 127 1.23 -8.04 -2.30
C VAL A 127 0.92 -6.77 -1.51
N ALA A 128 1.55 -6.58 -0.36
CA ALA A 128 1.26 -5.45 0.52
C ALA A 128 1.75 -4.11 -0.05
N GLY A 129 2.86 -4.12 -0.80
CA GLY A 129 3.51 -2.89 -1.26
C GLY A 129 2.82 -2.22 -2.45
N HIS A 130 2.25 -2.99 -3.39
CA HIS A 130 1.74 -2.38 -4.62
C HIS A 130 0.28 -1.93 -4.54
N GLU A 131 -0.64 -2.77 -4.07
CA GLU A 131 -2.08 -2.47 -4.09
C GLU A 131 -2.44 -1.29 -3.19
N THR A 132 -1.91 -1.27 -1.97
CA THR A 132 -2.21 -0.21 -1.00
C THR A 132 -1.69 1.15 -1.44
N THR A 133 -0.47 1.21 -1.99
CA THR A 133 0.12 2.43 -2.54
C THR A 133 -0.64 2.92 -3.77
N ALA A 134 -1.01 2.01 -4.68
CA ALA A 134 -1.80 2.33 -5.86
C ALA A 134 -3.16 2.94 -5.51
N LEU A 135 -3.88 2.35 -4.54
CA LEU A 135 -5.16 2.87 -4.05
C LEU A 135 -5.01 4.26 -3.42
N ALA A 136 -3.99 4.47 -2.59
CA ALA A 136 -3.73 5.77 -1.98
C ALA A 136 -3.42 6.84 -3.04
N LEU A 137 -2.60 6.53 -4.04
CA LEU A 137 -2.28 7.43 -5.16
C LEU A 137 -3.53 7.73 -6.03
N THR A 138 -4.35 6.73 -6.31
CA THR A 138 -5.59 6.89 -7.06
C THR A 138 -6.53 7.89 -6.36
N TRP A 139 -6.75 7.72 -5.05
CA TRP A 139 -7.55 8.64 -4.28
C TRP A 139 -6.91 10.03 -4.14
N ALA A 140 -5.58 10.11 -4.00
CA ALA A 140 -4.87 11.38 -3.96
C ALA A 140 -5.10 12.18 -5.23
N TRP A 141 -4.93 11.56 -6.40
CA TRP A 141 -5.16 12.23 -7.69
C TRP A 141 -6.61 12.58 -7.93
N HIS A 142 -7.57 11.73 -7.52
CA HIS A 142 -8.98 12.07 -7.55
C HIS A 142 -9.28 13.33 -6.70
N LEU A 143 -8.75 13.38 -5.48
CA LEU A 143 -8.94 14.53 -4.61
C LEU A 143 -8.26 15.79 -5.14
N ILE A 144 -7.04 15.69 -5.65
CA ILE A 144 -6.30 16.81 -6.23
C ILE A 144 -7.07 17.37 -7.44
N SER A 145 -7.50 16.52 -8.37
CA SER A 145 -8.20 16.94 -9.60
C SER A 145 -9.57 17.59 -9.36
N THR A 146 -10.22 17.25 -8.23
CA THR A 146 -11.49 17.86 -7.83
C THR A 146 -11.33 19.11 -6.95
N HIS A 147 -10.08 19.47 -6.57
CA HIS A 147 -9.77 20.63 -5.72
C HIS A 147 -8.69 21.53 -6.36
N PRO A 148 -9.02 22.35 -7.37
CA PRO A 148 -8.03 23.13 -8.15
C PRO A 148 -7.14 24.06 -7.31
N LYS A 149 -7.62 24.54 -6.16
CA LYS A 149 -6.81 25.39 -5.27
C LYS A 149 -5.69 24.57 -4.59
N ILE A 150 -5.97 23.32 -4.27
CA ILE A 150 -5.00 22.40 -3.65
C ILE A 150 -4.00 21.96 -4.70
N GLU A 151 -4.46 21.64 -5.91
CA GLU A 151 -3.58 21.33 -7.05
C GLU A 151 -2.59 22.46 -7.31
N LYS A 152 -3.09 23.70 -7.45
CA LYS A 152 -2.25 24.87 -7.67
C LYS A 152 -1.22 25.06 -6.55
N LYS A 153 -1.63 24.92 -5.28
CA LYS A 153 -0.71 25.03 -4.14
C LYS A 153 0.34 23.92 -4.16
N LEU A 154 -0.02 22.69 -4.55
CA LEU A 154 0.93 21.60 -4.71
C LEU A 154 1.96 21.89 -5.83
N GLN A 155 1.50 22.45 -6.97
CA GLN A 155 2.39 22.86 -8.07
C GLN A 155 3.38 23.93 -7.61
N GLU A 156 2.88 24.98 -6.95
CA GLU A 156 3.71 26.08 -6.42
C GLU A 156 4.74 25.58 -5.42
N ALA A 157 4.32 24.82 -4.39
CA ALA A 157 5.21 24.26 -3.37
C ALA A 157 6.26 23.29 -3.96
N THR A 158 5.87 22.50 -4.95
CA THR A 158 6.78 21.59 -5.64
C THR A 158 7.80 22.37 -6.48
N HIS A 159 7.38 23.41 -7.19
CA HIS A 159 8.27 24.26 -7.96
C HIS A 159 9.28 25.00 -7.08
N GLU A 160 8.83 25.59 -5.97
CA GLU A 160 9.69 26.25 -4.99
C GLU A 160 10.78 25.31 -4.44
N SER A 161 10.41 24.04 -4.20
CA SER A 161 11.33 23.04 -3.63
C SER A 161 12.30 22.44 -4.63
N LEU A 162 11.90 22.25 -5.88
CA LEU A 162 12.63 21.46 -6.87
C LEU A 162 13.09 22.25 -8.09
N ASP A 163 12.57 23.47 -8.29
CA ASP A 163 12.68 24.20 -9.54
C ASP A 163 12.24 23.29 -10.72
N ASN A 164 13.10 23.03 -11.68
CA ASN A 164 12.78 22.17 -12.84
C ASN A 164 13.33 20.74 -12.77
N ARG A 165 14.09 20.39 -11.74
CA ARG A 165 14.63 19.03 -11.58
C ARG A 165 13.62 18.06 -11.00
N ASP A 166 13.84 16.77 -11.22
CA ASP A 166 13.07 15.71 -10.57
C ASP A 166 13.44 15.58 -9.07
N PRO A 167 12.49 15.17 -8.22
CA PRO A 167 12.75 14.95 -6.80
C PRO A 167 13.70 13.77 -6.58
N SER A 168 14.45 13.85 -5.50
CA SER A 168 15.32 12.80 -4.97
C SER A 168 14.97 12.52 -3.51
N PHE A 169 15.57 11.47 -2.94
CA PHE A 169 15.40 11.13 -1.53
C PHE A 169 15.73 12.31 -0.59
N SER A 170 16.73 13.11 -0.92
CA SER A 170 17.14 14.28 -0.11
C SER A 170 16.08 15.39 -0.05
N ASP A 171 15.12 15.40 -0.97
CA ASP A 171 14.11 16.45 -1.09
C ASP A 171 12.84 16.17 -0.26
N LEU A 172 12.68 14.97 0.28
CA LEU A 172 11.48 14.55 1.02
C LEU A 172 11.05 15.55 2.11
N ARG A 173 12.02 16.15 2.80
CA ARG A 173 11.72 17.14 3.86
C ARG A 173 11.14 18.44 3.32
N SER A 174 11.54 18.86 2.12
CA SER A 174 11.06 20.08 1.48
C SER A 174 9.71 19.88 0.79
N LEU A 175 9.36 18.65 0.39
CA LEU A 175 8.10 18.29 -0.24
C LEU A 175 6.96 18.13 0.78
N SER A 176 6.91 18.98 1.80
CA SER A 176 6.01 18.86 2.94
C SER A 176 4.53 18.93 2.56
N TYR A 177 4.16 19.71 1.55
CA TYR A 177 2.77 19.83 1.12
C TYR A 177 2.26 18.56 0.43
N ALA A 178 3.11 17.88 -0.34
CA ALA A 178 2.80 16.55 -0.88
C ALA A 178 2.55 15.52 0.25
N SER A 179 3.37 15.55 1.31
CA SER A 179 3.15 14.72 2.50
C SER A 179 1.80 15.01 3.19
N GLN A 180 1.42 16.29 3.32
CA GLN A 180 0.14 16.69 3.91
C GLN A 180 -1.05 16.18 3.07
N ILE A 181 -0.96 16.24 1.74
CA ILE A 181 -1.96 15.70 0.83
C ILE A 181 -2.10 14.18 1.00
N ILE A 182 -0.98 13.46 1.09
CA ILE A 182 -0.99 12.01 1.30
C ILE A 182 -1.64 11.66 2.63
N ASP A 183 -1.24 12.33 3.71
CA ASP A 183 -1.82 12.10 5.03
C ASP A 183 -3.35 12.33 5.03
N GLU A 184 -3.82 13.45 4.44
CA GLU A 184 -5.26 13.76 4.38
C GLU A 184 -6.00 12.79 3.45
N THR A 185 -5.38 12.36 2.35
CA THR A 185 -5.94 11.32 1.48
C THR A 185 -6.14 10.02 2.25
N MET A 186 -5.12 9.55 2.98
CA MET A 186 -5.22 8.33 3.77
C MET A 186 -6.16 8.47 4.97
N ARG A 187 -6.40 9.69 5.46
CA ARG A 187 -7.46 9.93 6.45
C ARG A 187 -8.83 9.72 5.82
N MET A 188 -9.08 10.30 4.65
CA MET A 188 -10.38 10.22 3.98
C MET A 188 -10.64 8.85 3.35
N TYR A 189 -9.63 8.28 2.72
CA TYR A 189 -9.72 7.01 1.99
C TYR A 189 -8.56 6.08 2.38
N PRO A 190 -8.55 5.56 3.64
CA PRO A 190 -7.49 4.65 4.07
C PRO A 190 -7.56 3.35 3.29
N PRO A 191 -6.49 2.91 2.60
CA PRO A 191 -6.47 1.61 1.92
C PRO A 191 -6.81 0.46 2.88
N ALA A 192 -6.24 0.46 4.07
CA ALA A 192 -6.57 -0.46 5.16
C ALA A 192 -7.68 0.14 6.05
N TRP A 193 -8.91 0.18 5.54
CA TRP A 193 -10.05 0.82 6.19
C TRP A 193 -10.61 0.04 7.39
N LEU A 194 -10.24 -1.23 7.53
CA LEU A 194 -10.64 -2.14 8.59
C LEU A 194 -9.44 -3.00 8.99
N LEU A 195 -9.14 -3.10 10.28
CA LEU A 195 -8.12 -4.00 10.82
C LEU A 195 -8.80 -5.02 11.73
N ASP A 196 -8.38 -6.27 11.65
CA ASP A 196 -8.90 -7.35 12.49
C ASP A 196 -7.85 -7.91 13.43
N ARG A 197 -8.31 -8.41 14.57
CA ARG A 197 -7.52 -9.13 15.57
C ARG A 197 -8.37 -10.22 16.19
N SER A 198 -7.78 -11.36 16.49
CA SER A 198 -8.41 -12.40 17.29
C SER A 198 -7.85 -12.40 18.71
N ALA A 199 -8.71 -12.43 19.70
CA ALA A 199 -8.33 -12.51 21.11
C ALA A 199 -7.67 -13.86 21.43
N VAL A 200 -6.41 -13.85 21.85
CA VAL A 200 -5.66 -15.07 22.22
C VAL A 200 -6.13 -15.63 23.56
N ASN A 201 -6.52 -14.74 24.48
CA ASN A 201 -7.07 -15.05 25.79
C ASN A 201 -8.32 -14.19 26.04
N ASP A 202 -9.06 -14.46 27.13
CA ASP A 202 -10.06 -13.53 27.62
C ASP A 202 -9.40 -12.19 27.97
N ASP A 203 -10.02 -11.07 27.61
CA ASP A 203 -9.52 -9.71 27.81
C ASP A 203 -10.68 -8.75 28.10
N GLU A 204 -10.35 -7.53 28.51
CA GLU A 204 -11.32 -6.47 28.78
C GLU A 204 -10.92 -5.19 28.03
N ILE A 205 -11.88 -4.60 27.32
CA ILE A 205 -11.71 -3.31 26.63
C ILE A 205 -12.78 -2.35 27.16
N GLY A 206 -12.38 -1.44 28.07
CA GLY A 206 -13.32 -0.59 28.79
C GLY A 206 -14.29 -1.44 29.63
N GLU A 207 -15.58 -1.34 29.34
CA GLU A 207 -16.65 -2.12 30.02
C GLU A 207 -17.00 -3.44 29.30
N TYR A 208 -16.33 -3.75 28.19
CA TYR A 208 -16.62 -4.91 27.37
C TYR A 208 -15.67 -6.07 27.65
N THR A 209 -16.22 -7.23 27.98
CA THR A 209 -15.46 -8.47 28.09
C THR A 209 -15.31 -9.13 26.74
N ILE A 210 -14.09 -9.33 26.30
CA ILE A 210 -13.75 -10.01 25.05
C ILE A 210 -13.34 -11.46 25.38
N LYS A 211 -14.10 -12.43 24.88
CA LYS A 211 -13.77 -13.84 25.07
C LYS A 211 -12.67 -14.29 24.10
N LYS A 212 -11.87 -15.26 24.55
CA LYS A 212 -10.88 -15.95 23.71
C LYS A 212 -11.48 -16.38 22.37
N ASN A 213 -10.70 -16.25 21.28
CA ASN A 213 -11.09 -16.56 19.91
C ASN A 213 -12.23 -15.68 19.36
N ARG A 214 -12.48 -14.51 19.96
CA ARG A 214 -13.39 -13.51 19.37
C ARG A 214 -12.60 -12.57 18.49
N ASP A 215 -13.20 -12.24 17.34
CA ASP A 215 -12.64 -11.27 16.43
C ASP A 215 -13.03 -9.86 16.88
N ILE A 216 -12.04 -8.96 16.83
CA ILE A 216 -12.14 -7.54 17.17
C ILE A 216 -11.82 -6.77 15.90
N PHE A 217 -12.70 -5.88 15.50
CA PHE A 217 -12.50 -5.05 14.32
C PHE A 217 -12.23 -3.61 14.73
N VAL A 218 -11.12 -3.05 14.24
CA VAL A 218 -10.83 -1.62 14.34
C VAL A 218 -11.28 -0.97 13.05
N PHE A 219 -12.36 -0.21 13.10
CA PHE A 219 -12.93 0.47 11.94
C PHE A 219 -12.21 1.80 11.69
N VAL A 220 -11.07 1.73 11.00
CA VAL A 220 -10.16 2.86 10.71
C VAL A 220 -10.91 3.97 9.99
N TYR A 221 -11.67 3.66 8.93
CA TYR A 221 -12.45 4.63 8.20
C TYR A 221 -13.42 5.43 9.12
N GLY A 222 -14.14 4.73 9.99
CA GLY A 222 -15.06 5.37 10.94
C GLY A 222 -14.34 6.26 11.95
N MET A 223 -13.15 5.87 12.41
CA MET A 223 -12.33 6.70 13.30
C MET A 223 -11.83 7.95 12.59
N HIS A 224 -11.37 7.83 11.34
CA HIS A 224 -10.89 8.93 10.52
C HIS A 224 -11.97 9.92 10.11
N HIS A 225 -13.26 9.52 10.18
CA HIS A 225 -14.41 10.38 9.87
C HIS A 225 -15.23 10.79 11.11
N ASN A 226 -14.76 10.44 12.31
CA ASN A 226 -15.50 10.75 13.52
C ASN A 226 -15.41 12.25 13.87
N PRO A 227 -16.55 12.99 13.90
CA PRO A 227 -16.53 14.43 14.18
C PRO A 227 -16.06 14.78 15.61
N LYS A 228 -16.00 13.80 16.51
CA LYS A 228 -15.38 13.99 17.83
C LYS A 228 -13.87 14.25 17.76
N TYR A 229 -13.21 13.75 16.71
CA TYR A 229 -11.75 13.86 16.54
C TYR A 229 -11.37 14.80 15.39
N TRP A 230 -12.25 14.96 14.41
CA TRP A 230 -11.99 15.70 13.17
C TRP A 230 -13.08 16.72 12.91
N ASN A 231 -12.73 18.00 12.91
CA ASN A 231 -13.64 19.06 12.48
C ASN A 231 -13.89 18.94 10.98
N ASP A 232 -15.15 19.03 10.54
CA ASP A 232 -15.53 18.89 9.12
C ASP A 232 -14.89 17.66 8.45
N PRO A 233 -15.14 16.43 8.96
CA PRO A 233 -14.39 15.23 8.59
C PRO A 233 -14.50 14.85 7.11
N ASN A 234 -15.54 15.34 6.42
CA ASN A 234 -15.78 15.07 5.01
C ASN A 234 -15.16 16.11 4.06
N VAL A 235 -14.49 17.13 4.60
CA VAL A 235 -13.80 18.15 3.82
C VAL A 235 -12.35 17.76 3.63
N PHE A 236 -11.88 17.71 2.37
CA PHE A 236 -10.49 17.50 2.04
C PHE A 236 -9.66 18.74 2.37
N ASN A 237 -8.89 18.68 3.42
CA ASN A 237 -8.07 19.79 3.91
C ASN A 237 -6.67 19.32 4.35
N PRO A 238 -5.67 19.34 3.47
CA PRO A 238 -4.28 18.97 3.79
C PRO A 238 -3.67 19.76 4.95
N GLU A 239 -4.16 20.99 5.25
CA GLU A 239 -3.65 21.81 6.34
C GLU A 239 -3.84 21.17 7.74
N ARG A 240 -4.71 20.18 7.85
CA ARG A 240 -4.82 19.36 9.09
C ARG A 240 -3.51 18.73 9.47
N PHE A 241 -2.66 18.46 8.48
CA PHE A 241 -1.40 17.73 8.62
C PHE A 241 -0.15 18.61 8.58
N THR A 242 -0.31 19.94 8.79
CA THR A 242 0.86 20.78 9.09
C THR A 242 1.52 20.34 10.40
N PRO A 243 2.83 20.59 10.59
CA PRO A 243 3.53 20.26 11.83
C PRO A 243 2.87 20.81 13.09
N GLU A 244 2.25 22.01 12.99
CA GLU A 244 1.54 22.68 14.08
C GLU A 244 0.25 21.94 14.42
N ASN A 245 -0.55 21.59 13.41
CA ASN A 245 -1.84 20.95 13.59
C ASN A 245 -1.71 19.48 14.02
N LYS A 246 -0.70 18.75 13.53
CA LYS A 246 -0.41 17.37 13.96
C LYS A 246 -0.22 17.25 15.47
N LYS A 247 0.32 18.28 16.14
CA LYS A 247 0.51 18.28 17.60
C LYS A 247 -0.82 18.23 18.38
N ASN A 248 -1.91 18.66 17.75
CA ASN A 248 -3.23 18.72 18.35
C ASN A 248 -4.09 17.48 18.02
N HIS A 249 -3.59 16.55 17.24
CA HIS A 249 -4.33 15.32 16.93
C HIS A 249 -4.49 14.46 18.17
N VAL A 250 -5.67 13.93 18.36
CA VAL A 250 -5.92 12.96 19.41
C VAL A 250 -5.11 11.69 19.11
N PRO A 251 -4.34 11.16 20.06
CA PRO A 251 -3.58 9.94 19.85
C PRO A 251 -4.46 8.82 19.30
N TYR A 252 -3.98 8.10 18.30
CA TYR A 252 -4.68 7.01 17.62
C TYR A 252 -5.96 7.39 16.87
N ALA A 253 -6.34 8.67 16.77
CA ALA A 253 -7.43 9.09 15.88
C ALA A 253 -7.05 8.99 14.39
N TYR A 254 -5.75 8.92 14.08
CA TYR A 254 -5.19 8.73 12.74
C TYR A 254 -4.31 7.47 12.71
N LEU A 255 -4.75 6.44 12.00
CA LEU A 255 -4.14 5.10 12.00
C LEU A 255 -4.03 4.51 10.57
N PRO A 256 -3.49 5.23 9.57
CA PRO A 256 -3.47 4.72 8.19
C PRO A 256 -2.59 3.49 8.02
N PHE A 257 -1.61 3.31 8.91
CA PHE A 257 -0.66 2.19 8.92
C PHE A 257 -0.84 1.26 10.14
N GLY A 258 -1.97 1.37 10.83
CA GLY A 258 -2.19 0.65 12.08
C GLY A 258 -1.31 1.18 13.23
N GLY A 259 -1.14 0.37 14.27
CA GLY A 259 -0.36 0.73 15.45
C GLY A 259 0.05 -0.47 16.30
N GLY A 260 0.97 -0.24 17.25
CA GLY A 260 1.52 -1.26 18.13
C GLY A 260 2.46 -2.23 17.40
N PRO A 261 2.68 -3.45 17.94
CA PRO A 261 3.65 -4.41 17.41
C PRO A 261 3.37 -4.90 15.96
N ARG A 262 2.19 -4.65 15.46
CA ARG A 262 1.74 -5.02 14.10
C ARG A 262 1.55 -3.81 13.19
N GLN A 263 2.19 -2.69 13.51
CA GLN A 263 2.23 -1.54 12.61
C GLN A 263 2.89 -1.92 11.29
N CYS A 264 2.44 -1.29 10.19
CA CYS A 264 3.01 -1.51 8.87
C CYS A 264 4.52 -1.27 8.85
N ILE A 265 5.29 -2.26 8.42
CA ILE A 265 6.75 -2.18 8.30
C ILE A 265 7.16 -1.26 7.14
N GLY A 266 6.34 -1.21 6.06
CA GLY A 266 6.60 -0.43 4.86
C GLY A 266 6.13 1.02 4.90
N ASN A 267 5.68 1.54 6.06
CA ASN A 267 5.08 2.87 6.16
C ASN A 267 5.98 3.99 5.62
N ASN A 268 7.26 3.99 5.98
CA ASN A 268 8.22 4.99 5.53
C ASN A 268 8.48 4.89 4.03
N PHE A 269 8.58 3.66 3.51
CA PHE A 269 8.76 3.41 2.07
C PHE A 269 7.55 3.91 1.28
N ALA A 270 6.34 3.55 1.69
CA ALA A 270 5.12 3.97 1.03
C ALA A 270 4.93 5.50 1.03
N LEU A 271 5.19 6.16 2.16
CA LEU A 271 5.12 7.63 2.25
C LEU A 271 6.14 8.30 1.34
N MET A 272 7.38 7.82 1.32
CA MET A 272 8.44 8.31 0.43
C MET A 272 8.03 8.15 -1.04
N GLU A 273 7.62 6.96 -1.42
CA GLU A 273 7.21 6.63 -2.78
C GLU A 273 6.07 7.54 -3.26
N MET A 274 4.98 7.62 -2.50
CA MET A 274 3.84 8.47 -2.84
C MET A 274 4.22 9.94 -2.94
N GLN A 275 5.06 10.44 -2.03
CA GLN A 275 5.51 11.84 -2.00
C GLN A 275 6.34 12.20 -3.25
N LEU A 276 7.26 11.31 -3.66
CA LEU A 276 8.03 11.48 -4.87
C LEU A 276 7.15 11.44 -6.13
N ILE A 277 6.23 10.46 -6.21
CA ILE A 277 5.31 10.32 -7.35
C ILE A 277 4.41 11.54 -7.50
N LEU A 278 3.77 12.00 -6.41
CA LEU A 278 2.92 13.19 -6.46
C LEU A 278 3.70 14.41 -6.95
N SER A 279 4.92 14.61 -6.44
CA SER A 279 5.76 15.74 -6.79
C SER A 279 6.27 15.68 -8.23
N MET A 280 6.56 14.49 -8.75
CA MET A 280 6.94 14.30 -10.15
C MET A 280 5.77 14.54 -11.11
N PHE A 281 4.61 14.00 -10.76
CA PHE A 281 3.45 14.00 -11.67
C PHE A 281 2.78 15.36 -11.75
N VAL A 282 2.64 16.09 -10.63
CA VAL A 282 2.03 17.42 -10.64
C VAL A 282 2.76 18.44 -11.51
N LYS A 283 4.06 18.21 -11.77
CA LYS A 283 4.85 19.03 -12.70
C LYS A 283 4.61 18.71 -14.18
N ARG A 284 4.15 17.49 -14.47
CA ARG A 284 4.11 16.94 -15.85
C ARG A 284 2.70 16.72 -16.35
N PHE A 285 1.74 16.49 -15.45
CA PHE A 285 0.38 16.08 -15.78
C PHE A 285 -0.63 16.94 -15.04
N GLN A 286 -1.74 17.17 -15.69
CA GLN A 286 -2.97 17.66 -15.10
C GLN A 286 -4.04 16.59 -15.36
N PHE A 287 -4.71 16.15 -14.29
CA PHE A 287 -5.77 15.16 -14.36
C PHE A 287 -7.12 15.84 -14.23
N GLU A 288 -8.05 15.45 -15.08
CA GLU A 288 -9.45 15.91 -15.02
C GLU A 288 -10.35 14.70 -14.87
N VAL A 289 -11.33 14.79 -13.97
CA VAL A 289 -12.35 13.74 -13.81
C VAL A 289 -13.33 13.82 -14.95
N VAL A 290 -13.60 12.69 -15.61
CA VAL A 290 -14.62 12.62 -16.65
C VAL A 290 -15.99 12.82 -16.02
N PRO A 291 -16.83 13.75 -16.53
CA PRO A 291 -18.08 14.16 -15.88
C PRO A 291 -19.15 13.08 -15.69
N GLU A 292 -19.01 11.93 -16.37
CA GLU A 292 -20.00 10.85 -16.36
C GLU A 292 -19.57 9.64 -15.52
N HIS A 293 -18.60 9.83 -14.65
CA HIS A 293 -18.13 8.76 -13.75
C HIS A 293 -18.59 8.98 -12.33
#